data_55ac2ab05f706e0a27f4a4d543e6d711
#
_entry.id   55ac2ab05f706e0a27f4a4d543e6d711
#
_cell.length_a   1.000
_cell.length_b   1.000
_cell.length_c   1.000
_cell.angle_alpha   90.00
_cell.angle_beta   90.00
_cell.angle_gamma   90.00
#
_symmetry.space_group_name_H-M   'P 1'
#
loop_
_entity.id
_entity.type
_entity.pdbx_description
1 polymer ?
#
loop_
_entity_poly.entity_id
_entity_poly.type
_entity_poly.pdbx_seq_one_letter_code
_entity_poly.pdbx_strand_id
1 'polypeptide(L)'
;MGVIASSDHGYGVAYACVYAPENTREAIWQAIYDRRCYGSTAYGLVLEMKSGDHFMGEEWASKEAPTLEVFVRGAAPIRSVEILGRSKVLHAEGGVDKPLNANEHRIRWTDPDWDSQTAEQWYYIRVIQSDDEMAWSSPVWVKPAR
;
A
#
# COMPACT_ATOMS: atom_id res chain seq x y z
N MET A 1 4.98 1.42 -11.72
CA MET A 1 6.21 1.77 -10.97
C MET A 1 6.00 1.32 -9.52
N GLY A 2 6.99 0.64 -8.88
CA GLY A 2 6.94 0.32 -7.45
C GLY A 2 7.36 1.51 -6.59
N VAL A 3 7.05 1.45 -5.29
CA VAL A 3 7.38 2.48 -4.32
C VAL A 3 8.45 1.98 -3.36
N ILE A 4 9.53 2.73 -3.24
CA ILE A 4 10.56 2.56 -2.20
C ILE A 4 10.85 3.93 -1.59
N ALA A 5 11.42 3.96 -0.41
CA ALA A 5 11.88 5.17 0.25
C ALA A 5 13.36 5.09 0.58
N SER A 6 14.02 6.25 0.63
CA SER A 6 15.43 6.39 0.97
C SER A 6 15.65 7.73 1.66
N SER A 7 16.57 7.77 2.60
CA SER A 7 16.89 8.97 3.38
C SER A 7 17.82 9.96 2.68
N ASP A 8 18.22 9.68 1.43
CA ASP A 8 19.10 10.51 0.60
C ASP A 8 20.32 11.06 1.39
N HIS A 9 20.40 12.36 1.63
CA HIS A 9 21.55 13.02 2.28
C HIS A 9 21.53 12.98 3.82
N GLY A 10 20.73 12.10 4.44
CA GLY A 10 20.72 11.91 5.89
C GLY A 10 19.84 12.91 6.66
N TYR A 11 19.01 13.66 5.97
CA TYR A 11 17.97 14.49 6.59
C TYR A 11 16.67 13.70 6.74
N GLY A 12 16.62 12.86 7.75
CA GLY A 12 15.49 12.00 8.01
C GLY A 12 15.82 10.51 7.83
N VAL A 13 14.90 9.67 8.25
CA VAL A 13 15.04 8.22 8.14
C VAL A 13 13.96 7.70 7.19
N ALA A 14 14.36 6.87 6.24
CA ALA A 14 13.42 6.22 5.35
C ALA A 14 13.91 4.80 5.01
N TYR A 15 12.96 3.90 4.87
CA TYR A 15 13.18 2.47 4.67
C TYR A 15 12.52 2.01 3.38
N ALA A 16 13.29 1.29 2.56
CA ALA A 16 12.75 0.44 1.50
C ALA A 16 12.38 -0.91 2.13
N CYS A 17 11.09 -1.17 2.27
CA CYS A 17 10.60 -2.43 2.83
C CYS A 17 10.26 -3.39 1.69
N VAL A 18 10.76 -4.63 1.76
CA VAL A 18 10.69 -5.58 0.64
C VAL A 18 10.11 -6.91 1.12
N TYR A 19 9.15 -7.44 0.39
CA TYR A 19 8.58 -8.77 0.61
C TYR A 19 9.31 -9.80 -0.25
N ALA A 20 10.36 -10.38 0.29
CA ALA A 20 11.15 -11.45 -0.34
C ALA A 20 10.95 -12.78 0.43
N PRO A 21 10.95 -13.93 -0.26
CA PRO A 21 10.79 -15.25 0.39
C PRO A 21 11.98 -15.61 1.28
N GLU A 22 13.15 -15.02 1.02
CA GLU A 22 14.39 -15.25 1.77
C GLU A 22 15.30 -14.02 1.70
N ASN A 23 16.21 -13.91 2.65
CA ASN A 23 17.17 -12.81 2.70
C ASN A 23 18.42 -13.11 1.87
N THR A 24 18.22 -13.24 0.55
CA THR A 24 19.29 -13.37 -0.43
C THR A 24 19.26 -12.21 -1.42
N ARG A 25 20.40 -11.92 -2.05
CA ARG A 25 20.48 -10.85 -3.05
C ARG A 25 19.49 -11.07 -4.20
N GLU A 26 19.41 -12.29 -4.68
CA GLU A 26 18.58 -12.69 -5.81
C GLU A 26 17.08 -12.55 -5.47
N ALA A 27 16.65 -13.01 -4.29
CA ALA A 27 15.27 -12.91 -3.84
C ALA A 27 14.86 -11.46 -3.59
N ILE A 28 15.73 -10.65 -2.99
CA ILE A 28 15.48 -9.22 -2.77
C ILE A 28 15.39 -8.48 -4.11
N TRP A 29 16.33 -8.75 -5.03
CA TRP A 29 16.31 -8.15 -6.37
C TRP A 29 15.01 -8.49 -7.11
N GLN A 30 14.60 -9.76 -7.10
CA GLN A 30 13.36 -10.20 -7.74
C GLN A 30 12.14 -9.52 -7.12
N ALA A 31 12.08 -9.44 -5.79
CA ALA A 31 10.96 -8.79 -5.10
C ALA A 31 10.85 -7.28 -5.43
N ILE A 32 11.99 -6.58 -5.55
CA ILE A 32 12.01 -5.18 -6.00
C ILE A 32 11.57 -5.07 -7.48
N TYR A 33 12.05 -5.97 -8.33
CA TYR A 33 11.67 -6.04 -9.75
C TYR A 33 10.17 -6.27 -9.91
N ASP A 34 9.59 -7.17 -9.10
CA ASP A 34 8.15 -7.46 -9.04
C ASP A 34 7.35 -6.42 -8.27
N ARG A 35 7.99 -5.36 -7.79
CA ARG A 35 7.37 -4.25 -7.03
C ARG A 35 6.71 -4.71 -5.72
N ARG A 36 7.12 -5.83 -5.14
CA ARG A 36 6.68 -6.34 -3.84
C ARG A 36 7.38 -5.58 -2.71
N CYS A 37 7.18 -4.28 -2.69
CA CYS A 37 7.85 -3.37 -1.78
C CYS A 37 6.99 -2.15 -1.44
N TYR A 38 7.34 -1.50 -0.35
CA TYR A 38 6.74 -0.24 0.09
C TYR A 38 7.79 0.67 0.71
N GLY A 39 7.51 1.97 0.74
CA GLY A 39 8.33 2.95 1.43
C GLY A 39 7.76 3.24 2.81
N SER A 40 8.63 3.42 3.82
CA SER A 40 8.25 3.82 5.16
C SER A 40 9.24 4.83 5.73
N THR A 41 8.76 5.77 6.53
CA THR A 41 9.61 6.64 7.35
C THR A 41 9.79 6.09 8.77
N ALA A 42 8.97 5.10 9.19
CA ALA A 42 9.09 4.43 10.49
C ALA A 42 9.78 3.07 10.36
N TYR A 43 10.69 2.77 11.31
CA TYR A 43 11.19 1.41 11.49
C TYR A 43 10.10 0.52 12.10
N GLY A 44 9.87 -0.67 11.53
CA GLY A 44 8.93 -1.65 12.07
C GLY A 44 7.45 -1.42 11.71
N LEU A 45 7.13 -0.39 10.92
CA LEU A 45 5.80 -0.26 10.33
C LEU A 45 5.66 -1.32 9.22
N VAL A 46 4.62 -2.16 9.30
CA VAL A 46 4.30 -3.20 8.31
C VAL A 46 3.05 -2.79 7.55
N LEU A 47 3.11 -2.89 6.23
CA LEU A 47 2.01 -2.56 5.32
C LEU A 47 1.88 -3.63 4.25
N GLU A 48 0.73 -4.32 4.22
CA GLU A 48 0.37 -5.29 3.19
C GLU A 48 -0.89 -4.84 2.45
N MET A 49 -0.93 -5.07 1.14
CA MET A 49 -2.11 -4.89 0.33
C MET A 49 -2.25 -6.06 -0.64
N LYS A 50 -3.47 -6.64 -0.70
CA LYS A 50 -3.85 -7.73 -1.60
C LYS A 50 -5.19 -7.43 -2.26
N SER A 51 -5.45 -8.15 -3.36
CA SER A 51 -6.78 -8.26 -3.97
C SER A 51 -6.95 -9.69 -4.50
N GLY A 52 -7.65 -10.53 -3.75
CA GLY A 52 -7.65 -11.97 -4.00
C GLY A 52 -6.24 -12.55 -3.91
N ASP A 53 -5.79 -13.22 -4.97
CA ASP A 53 -4.45 -13.81 -5.05
C ASP A 53 -3.36 -12.80 -5.49
N HIS A 54 -3.75 -11.57 -5.84
CA HIS A 54 -2.82 -10.54 -6.28
C HIS A 54 -2.26 -9.74 -5.10
N PHE A 55 -0.95 -9.52 -5.12
CA PHE A 55 -0.23 -8.74 -4.11
C PHE A 55 0.13 -7.35 -4.65
N MET A 56 0.53 -6.42 -3.75
CA MET A 56 1.03 -5.11 -4.18
C MET A 56 2.15 -5.24 -5.22
N GLY A 57 2.15 -4.39 -6.22
CA GLY A 57 3.07 -4.42 -7.34
C GLY A 57 2.55 -5.15 -8.57
N GLU A 58 1.48 -5.93 -8.47
CA GLU A 58 0.94 -6.73 -9.56
C GLU A 58 -0.07 -5.96 -10.43
N GLU A 59 -0.25 -6.44 -11.65
CA GLU A 59 -1.28 -5.98 -12.57
C GLU A 59 -2.08 -7.17 -13.11
N TRP A 60 -3.40 -7.00 -13.22
CA TRP A 60 -4.28 -8.03 -13.77
C TRP A 60 -5.49 -7.44 -14.48
N ALA A 61 -6.22 -8.27 -15.18
CA ALA A 61 -7.50 -7.90 -15.81
C ALA A 61 -8.67 -8.47 -15.01
N SER A 62 -9.71 -7.65 -14.79
CA SER A 62 -10.93 -8.05 -14.08
C SER A 62 -12.18 -7.49 -14.74
N LYS A 63 -13.29 -8.27 -14.69
CA LYS A 63 -14.62 -7.80 -15.00
C LYS A 63 -15.34 -7.21 -13.78
N GLU A 64 -14.92 -7.65 -12.60
CA GLU A 64 -15.51 -7.26 -11.32
C GLU A 64 -14.67 -6.19 -10.64
N ALA A 65 -15.33 -5.40 -9.79
CA ALA A 65 -14.67 -4.42 -8.96
C ALA A 65 -13.61 -5.08 -8.06
N PRO A 66 -12.38 -4.56 -8.02
CA PRO A 66 -11.36 -5.10 -7.14
C PRO A 66 -11.74 -4.88 -5.68
N THR A 67 -11.57 -5.93 -4.87
CA THR A 67 -11.68 -5.83 -3.42
C THR A 67 -10.27 -5.80 -2.83
N LEU A 68 -9.91 -4.67 -2.24
CA LEU A 68 -8.60 -4.50 -1.59
C LEU A 68 -8.69 -4.96 -0.14
N GLU A 69 -7.74 -5.79 0.24
CA GLU A 69 -7.51 -6.23 1.62
C GLU A 69 -6.18 -5.63 2.09
N VAL A 70 -6.27 -4.78 3.09
CA VAL A 70 -5.12 -4.05 3.64
C VAL A 70 -4.88 -4.51 5.06
N PHE A 71 -3.63 -4.78 5.39
CA PHE A 71 -3.17 -5.00 6.75
C PHE A 71 -2.07 -4.00 7.09
N VAL A 72 -2.21 -3.36 8.25
CA VAL A 72 -1.22 -2.43 8.79
C VAL A 72 -0.90 -2.83 10.23
N ARG A 73 0.39 -2.86 10.56
CA ARG A 73 0.87 -2.87 11.93
C ARG A 73 1.83 -1.72 12.14
N GLY A 74 1.40 -0.73 12.93
CA GLY A 74 2.18 0.45 13.24
C GLY A 74 3.31 0.17 14.24
N ALA A 75 4.40 0.90 14.13
CA ALA A 75 5.43 1.02 15.16
C ALA A 75 4.95 1.95 16.30
N ALA A 76 4.07 2.89 15.97
CA ALA A 76 3.27 3.72 16.87
C ALA A 76 1.77 3.54 16.54
N PRO A 77 0.83 4.05 17.38
CA PRO A 77 -0.59 3.98 17.07
C PRO A 77 -0.92 4.58 15.70
N ILE A 78 -1.73 3.88 14.92
CA ILE A 78 -2.15 4.31 13.58
C ILE A 78 -3.16 5.45 13.73
N ARG A 79 -2.92 6.58 13.05
CA ARG A 79 -3.86 7.69 12.95
C ARG A 79 -4.87 7.47 11.85
N SER A 80 -4.40 7.11 10.65
CA SER A 80 -5.26 6.85 9.50
C SER A 80 -4.64 5.87 8.51
N VAL A 81 -5.51 5.19 7.79
CA VAL A 81 -5.17 4.37 6.62
C VAL A 81 -6.05 4.82 5.46
N GLU A 82 -5.43 5.12 4.34
CA GLU A 82 -6.09 5.67 3.16
C GLU A 82 -5.83 4.81 1.93
N ILE A 83 -6.87 4.58 1.14
CA ILE A 83 -6.80 3.99 -0.20
C ILE A 83 -6.87 5.11 -1.21
N LEU A 84 -5.82 5.24 -2.03
CA LEU A 84 -5.71 6.26 -3.07
C LEU A 84 -5.77 5.62 -4.46
N GLY A 85 -6.41 6.33 -5.36
CA GLY A 85 -6.53 6.00 -6.77
C GLY A 85 -7.17 7.19 -7.51
N ARG A 86 -7.13 7.20 -8.83
CA ARG A 86 -7.71 8.28 -9.63
C ARG A 86 -7.28 9.69 -9.15
N SER A 87 -6.03 9.81 -8.66
CA SER A 87 -5.44 11.06 -8.12
C SER A 87 -6.20 11.66 -6.92
N LYS A 88 -6.92 10.83 -6.15
CA LYS A 88 -7.66 11.24 -4.95
C LYS A 88 -7.68 10.13 -3.89
N VAL A 89 -8.09 10.45 -2.68
CA VAL A 89 -8.45 9.48 -1.66
C VAL A 89 -9.82 8.90 -2.02
N LEU A 90 -9.88 7.57 -2.16
CA LEU A 90 -11.10 6.84 -2.51
C LEU A 90 -11.83 6.34 -1.26
N HIS A 91 -11.05 5.95 -0.24
CA HIS A 91 -11.53 5.48 1.04
C HIS A 91 -10.51 5.84 2.12
N ALA A 92 -11.00 6.16 3.31
CA ALA A 92 -10.15 6.44 4.46
C ALA A 92 -10.80 5.95 5.74
N GLU A 93 -10.00 5.36 6.61
CA GLU A 93 -10.37 5.02 7.97
C GLU A 93 -9.45 5.76 8.95
N GLY A 94 -10.04 6.39 9.95
CA GLY A 94 -9.33 7.31 10.84
C GLY A 94 -9.13 8.71 10.26
N GLY A 95 -8.33 9.53 10.93
CA GLY A 95 -8.03 10.91 10.53
C GLY A 95 -7.55 11.77 11.68
N VAL A 96 -7.36 13.06 11.42
CA VAL A 96 -6.90 14.02 12.44
C VAL A 96 -7.90 14.16 13.59
N ASP A 97 -9.19 14.34 13.24
CA ASP A 97 -10.25 14.58 14.24
C ASP A 97 -10.71 13.29 14.93
N LYS A 98 -10.51 12.14 14.27
CA LYS A 98 -10.92 10.82 14.76
C LYS A 98 -9.87 9.78 14.43
N PRO A 99 -8.73 9.76 15.13
CA PRO A 99 -7.68 8.79 14.88
C PRO A 99 -8.13 7.36 15.23
N LEU A 100 -7.57 6.37 14.53
CA LEU A 100 -7.85 4.96 14.84
C LEU A 100 -7.34 4.55 16.22
N ASN A 101 -6.19 5.09 16.64
CA ASN A 101 -5.52 4.80 17.92
C ASN A 101 -5.27 3.30 18.16
N ALA A 102 -5.04 2.55 17.10
CA ALA A 102 -4.77 1.12 17.14
C ALA A 102 -3.37 0.82 16.61
N ASN A 103 -2.71 -0.20 17.16
CA ASN A 103 -1.40 -0.64 16.66
C ASN A 103 -1.53 -1.57 15.45
N GLU A 104 -2.68 -2.19 15.26
CA GLU A 104 -2.99 -3.00 14.07
C GLU A 104 -4.34 -2.57 13.51
N HIS A 105 -4.45 -2.58 12.18
CA HIS A 105 -5.68 -2.27 11.48
C HIS A 105 -5.82 -3.08 10.20
N ARG A 106 -7.08 -3.40 9.84
CA ARG A 106 -7.41 -4.15 8.63
C ARG A 106 -8.56 -3.47 7.93
N ILE A 107 -8.42 -3.31 6.61
CA ILE A 107 -9.46 -2.79 5.74
C ILE A 107 -9.80 -3.87 4.71
N ARG A 108 -11.09 -4.02 4.43
CA ARG A 108 -11.60 -4.71 3.25
C ARG A 108 -12.54 -3.77 2.53
N TRP A 109 -12.12 -3.29 1.36
CA TRP A 109 -12.84 -2.29 0.60
C TRP A 109 -12.94 -2.70 -0.86
N THR A 110 -14.14 -2.62 -1.42
CA THR A 110 -14.41 -2.83 -2.85
C THR A 110 -14.70 -1.49 -3.49
N ASP A 111 -14.09 -1.22 -4.65
CA ASP A 111 -14.29 0.07 -5.34
C ASP A 111 -15.75 0.20 -5.79
N PRO A 112 -16.54 1.11 -5.20
CA PRO A 112 -17.95 1.29 -5.58
C PRO A 112 -18.13 1.98 -6.93
N ASP A 113 -17.08 2.69 -7.39
CA ASP A 113 -17.10 3.44 -8.65
C ASP A 113 -16.36 2.68 -9.77
N TRP A 114 -16.13 1.36 -9.60
CA TRP A 114 -15.51 0.55 -10.63
C TRP A 114 -16.37 0.51 -11.88
N ASP A 115 -15.77 0.87 -13.00
CA ASP A 115 -16.40 0.74 -14.31
C ASP A 115 -15.47 -0.07 -15.22
N SER A 116 -15.91 -1.27 -15.58
CA SER A 116 -15.20 -2.18 -16.48
C SER A 116 -15.08 -1.64 -17.92
N GLN A 117 -15.69 -0.52 -18.25
CA GLN A 117 -15.59 0.15 -19.55
C GLN A 117 -14.52 1.24 -19.58
N THR A 118 -13.98 1.63 -18.44
CA THR A 118 -12.95 2.66 -18.35
C THR A 118 -11.55 2.12 -18.58
N ALA A 119 -10.57 3.01 -18.55
CA ALA A 119 -9.16 2.67 -18.64
C ALA A 119 -8.69 1.96 -17.37
N GLU A 120 -7.47 1.41 -17.42
CA GLU A 120 -6.76 0.86 -16.25
C GLU A 120 -6.89 1.75 -15.03
N GLN A 121 -7.24 1.14 -13.90
CA GLN A 121 -7.27 1.76 -12.59
C GLN A 121 -6.07 1.31 -11.76
N TRP A 122 -5.59 2.19 -10.90
CA TRP A 122 -4.50 1.89 -9.98
C TRP A 122 -4.89 2.32 -8.56
N TYR A 123 -4.42 1.54 -7.58
CA TYR A 123 -4.68 1.76 -6.17
C TYR A 123 -3.40 1.59 -5.37
N TYR A 124 -3.18 2.45 -4.39
CA TYR A 124 -2.12 2.28 -3.40
C TYR A 124 -2.60 2.76 -2.02
N ILE A 125 -1.88 2.36 -1.00
CA ILE A 125 -2.21 2.66 0.39
C ILE A 125 -1.25 3.72 0.92
N ARG A 126 -1.77 4.65 1.70
CA ARG A 126 -1.02 5.54 2.57
C ARG A 126 -1.43 5.31 4.01
N VAL A 127 -0.44 5.11 4.88
CA VAL A 127 -0.60 4.98 6.32
C VAL A 127 0.02 6.20 6.98
N ILE A 128 -0.64 6.73 7.99
CA ILE A 128 -0.13 7.82 8.83
C ILE A 128 -0.27 7.39 10.29
N GLN A 129 0.82 7.43 11.05
CA GLN A 129 0.85 7.15 12.49
C GLN A 129 0.63 8.42 13.32
N SER A 130 0.46 8.24 14.63
CA SER A 130 0.26 9.35 15.58
C SER A 130 1.50 10.23 15.78
N ASP A 131 2.68 9.70 15.45
CA ASP A 131 3.97 10.39 15.48
C ASP A 131 4.33 11.04 14.14
N ASP A 132 3.36 11.13 13.20
CA ASP A 132 3.48 11.64 11.84
C ASP A 132 4.36 10.79 10.89
N GLU A 133 4.86 9.66 11.35
CA GLU A 133 5.54 8.71 10.48
C GLU A 133 4.55 8.04 9.51
N MET A 134 5.02 7.69 8.32
CA MET A 134 4.17 7.28 7.21
C MET A 134 4.70 6.05 6.47
N ALA A 135 3.80 5.38 5.75
CA ALA A 135 4.17 4.38 4.74
C ALA A 135 3.30 4.49 3.49
N TRP A 136 3.85 4.07 2.35
CA TRP A 136 3.19 4.03 1.05
C TRP A 136 3.46 2.71 0.35
N SER A 137 2.40 1.97 0.01
CA SER A 137 2.54 0.72 -0.74
C SER A 137 2.92 0.95 -2.20
N SER A 138 3.54 -0.04 -2.83
CA SER A 138 3.50 -0.13 -4.28
C SER A 138 2.04 -0.26 -4.73
N PRO A 139 1.68 0.32 -5.88
CA PRO A 139 0.33 0.19 -6.42
C PRO A 139 0.02 -1.23 -6.90
N VAL A 140 -1.26 -1.52 -7.02
CA VAL A 140 -1.79 -2.54 -7.92
C VAL A 140 -2.45 -1.85 -9.11
N TRP A 141 -2.47 -2.53 -10.28
CA TRP A 141 -3.11 -2.02 -11.49
C TRP A 141 -4.14 -3.03 -11.96
N VAL A 142 -5.36 -2.55 -12.15
CA VAL A 142 -6.48 -3.38 -12.59
C VAL A 142 -6.98 -2.89 -13.94
N LYS A 143 -6.88 -3.74 -14.95
CA LYS A 143 -7.38 -3.48 -16.31
C LYS A 143 -8.78 -4.05 -16.44
N PRO A 144 -9.70 -3.34 -17.11
CA PRO A 144 -10.98 -3.92 -17.47
C PRO A 144 -10.77 -5.15 -18.39
N ALA A 145 -11.32 -6.30 -18.01
CA ALA A 145 -11.35 -7.47 -18.85
C ALA A 145 -12.53 -7.35 -19.83
N ARG A 146 -12.26 -7.52 -21.11
CA ARG A 146 -13.26 -7.55 -22.20
C ARG A 146 -13.96 -8.89 -22.29
#